data_eb61927e2c66ca82d578aac3d80ef00e
#
_entry.id   eb61927e2c66ca82d578aac3d80ef00e
#
_cell.length_a   1.000
_cell.length_b   1.000
_cell.length_c   1.000
_cell.angle_alpha   90.00
_cell.angle_beta   90.00
_cell.angle_gamma   90.00
#
_symmetry.space_group_name_H-M   'P 1'
#
loop_
_entity.id
_entity.type
_entity.pdbx_description
1 polymer ?
#
loop_
_entity_poly.entity_id
_entity_poly.type
_entity_poly.pdbx_seq_one_letter_code
_entity_poly.pdbx_strand_id
1 'polypeptide(L)'
;MSAEKNREPVSAAGGGSKGPGDALAMVARQPVYDAGMAVVAYELLYREAASALKAMVTDTRRTTLRVIANAALEIGLDKLAGGVPVHIQFPRELLSDGEQLLPVQPDRVVIQVLDDLPATPEVIEALRSLRKRGHKIAVGDFSSRQSDRALLEVADIVKVALSREQDEDLARTVKELKDRGLKLIAEEVETVEQFERCMQLGFDGF
;
A
#
# COMPACT_ATOMS: atom_id res chain seq x y z
N MET A 1 18.66 -17.67 4.72
CA MET A 1 19.17 -16.55 5.52
C MET A 1 18.12 -15.45 5.39
N SER A 2 17.40 -15.18 6.48
CA SER A 2 16.16 -14.40 6.48
C SER A 2 16.32 -12.95 6.01
N ALA A 3 15.38 -12.51 5.13
CA ALA A 3 15.29 -11.16 4.55
C ALA A 3 14.79 -10.08 5.54
N GLU A 4 15.11 -10.21 6.82
CA GLU A 4 14.61 -9.35 7.91
C GLU A 4 15.39 -8.05 8.12
N LYS A 5 16.35 -7.70 7.24
CA LYS A 5 17.39 -6.68 7.52
C LYS A 5 17.17 -5.29 6.91
N ASN A 6 16.10 -5.00 6.16
CA ASN A 6 15.95 -3.66 5.55
C ASN A 6 14.71 -2.88 6.00
N ARG A 7 14.30 -3.03 7.27
CA ARG A 7 13.26 -2.20 7.89
C ARG A 7 13.91 -1.17 8.80
N GLU A 8 14.34 -0.04 8.25
CA GLU A 8 14.83 1.07 9.09
C GLU A 8 13.64 1.86 9.68
N PRO A 9 13.55 1.99 11.01
CA PRO A 9 12.58 2.87 11.64
C PRO A 9 13.07 4.32 11.53
N VAL A 10 12.29 5.19 10.87
CA VAL A 10 12.52 6.64 10.93
C VAL A 10 11.89 7.16 12.21
N SER A 11 12.72 7.47 13.22
CA SER A 11 12.30 8.11 14.47
C SER A 11 12.28 9.61 14.30
N ALA A 12 11.10 10.24 14.40
CA ALA A 12 10.96 11.67 14.53
C ALA A 12 11.03 12.05 16.03
N ALA A 13 12.22 12.46 16.49
CA ALA A 13 12.41 13.06 17.81
C ALA A 13 12.19 14.58 17.73
N GLY A 14 10.94 15.02 17.88
CA GLY A 14 10.57 16.42 18.12
C GLY A 14 10.14 16.60 19.58
N GLY A 15 10.92 17.35 20.38
CA GLY A 15 10.63 17.62 21.79
C GLY A 15 9.46 18.59 21.94
N GLY A 16 8.28 18.08 22.26
CA GLY A 16 7.09 18.82 22.70
C GLY A 16 6.47 18.10 23.89
N SER A 17 5.94 18.84 24.86
CA SER A 17 5.42 18.36 26.14
C SER A 17 4.38 17.25 25.98
N LYS A 18 4.65 16.07 26.57
CA LYS A 18 3.77 14.88 26.55
C LYS A 18 2.53 15.10 27.42
N GLY A 19 1.35 15.16 26.78
CA GLY A 19 0.08 14.88 27.45
C GLY A 19 -0.14 13.36 27.62
N PRO A 20 -0.93 12.91 28.61
CA PRO A 20 -1.22 11.49 28.81
C PRO A 20 -2.13 10.99 27.67
N GLY A 21 -1.55 10.40 26.63
CA GLY A 21 -2.30 9.84 25.49
C GLY A 21 -1.54 9.80 24.15
N ASP A 22 -0.37 10.43 24.05
CA ASP A 22 0.46 10.40 22.84
C ASP A 22 1.29 9.11 22.80
N ALA A 23 0.66 8.02 22.38
CA ALA A 23 1.43 6.89 21.89
C ALA A 23 2.15 7.33 20.61
N LEU A 24 3.48 7.29 20.62
CA LEU A 24 4.33 7.56 19.45
C LEU A 24 3.86 6.65 18.30
N ALA A 25 3.16 7.23 17.34
CA ALA A 25 2.81 6.54 16.11
C ALA A 25 4.08 6.38 15.28
N MET A 26 4.57 5.15 15.13
CA MET A 26 5.70 4.87 14.25
C MET A 26 5.18 4.53 12.86
N VAL A 27 5.66 5.28 11.87
CA VAL A 27 5.43 4.96 10.46
C VAL A 27 6.64 4.17 9.97
N ALA A 28 6.44 2.92 9.59
CA ALA A 28 7.43 2.13 8.88
C ALA A 28 7.21 2.30 7.38
N ARG A 29 8.28 2.23 6.59
CA ARG A 29 8.21 2.22 5.13
C ARG A 29 8.82 0.93 4.59
N GLN A 30 8.20 0.39 3.56
CA GLN A 30 8.71 -0.74 2.80
C GLN A 30 8.96 -0.29 1.36
N PRO A 31 10.17 -0.44 0.82
CA PRO A 31 10.45 -0.03 -0.55
C PRO A 31 9.79 -0.99 -1.55
N VAL A 32 9.34 -0.44 -2.66
CA VAL A 32 8.97 -1.17 -3.88
C VAL A 32 10.06 -0.92 -4.90
N TYR A 33 10.65 -1.99 -5.42
CA TYR A 33 11.73 -1.94 -6.40
C TYR A 33 11.21 -2.22 -7.81
N ASP A 34 11.87 -1.67 -8.81
CA ASP A 34 11.71 -2.10 -10.20
C ASP A 34 12.64 -3.28 -10.52
N ALA A 35 12.59 -3.75 -11.78
CA ALA A 35 13.45 -4.83 -12.28
C ALA A 35 14.95 -4.48 -12.23
N GLY A 36 15.31 -3.21 -12.20
CA GLY A 36 16.68 -2.72 -12.06
C GLY A 36 17.11 -2.50 -10.60
N MET A 37 16.28 -2.92 -9.63
CA MET A 37 16.51 -2.71 -8.19
C MET A 37 16.54 -1.24 -7.77
N ALA A 38 15.99 -0.34 -8.57
CA ALA A 38 15.76 1.04 -8.15
C ALA A 38 14.45 1.14 -7.36
N VAL A 39 14.45 1.95 -6.29
CA VAL A 39 13.23 2.20 -5.51
C VAL A 39 12.30 3.09 -6.31
N VAL A 40 11.11 2.61 -6.63
CA VAL A 40 10.10 3.30 -7.44
C VAL A 40 8.88 3.76 -6.64
N ALA A 41 8.69 3.23 -5.44
CA ALA A 41 7.67 3.65 -4.48
C ALA A 41 8.04 3.19 -3.06
N TYR A 42 7.32 3.69 -2.06
CA TYR A 42 7.32 3.12 -0.72
C TYR A 42 5.89 2.77 -0.31
N GLU A 43 5.71 1.67 0.40
CA GLU A 43 4.50 1.40 1.14
C GLU A 43 4.66 1.93 2.56
N LEU A 44 3.68 2.69 3.06
CA LEU A 44 3.67 3.19 4.43
C LEU A 44 2.83 2.27 5.30
N LEU A 45 3.50 1.70 6.31
CA LEU A 45 2.91 0.78 7.26
C LEU A 45 2.80 1.46 8.63
N TYR A 46 1.61 1.38 9.23
CA TYR A 46 1.45 1.79 10.61
C TYR A 46 1.96 0.70 11.55
N ARG A 47 2.80 1.09 12.51
CA ARG A 47 3.15 0.22 13.64
C ARG A 47 2.84 0.94 14.94
N GLU A 48 2.02 0.33 15.78
CA GLU A 48 1.94 0.76 17.17
C GLU A 48 3.27 0.49 17.88
N ALA A 49 3.69 1.44 18.75
CA ALA A 49 4.87 1.22 19.56
C ALA A 49 4.72 -0.09 20.35
N ALA A 50 5.80 -0.85 20.47
CA ALA A 50 5.85 -2.22 21.01
C ALA A 50 5.28 -2.41 22.43
N SER A 51 4.87 -1.35 23.13
CA SER A 51 4.23 -1.40 24.44
C SER A 51 2.70 -1.58 24.40
N ALA A 52 2.08 -1.52 23.21
CA ALA A 52 0.62 -1.65 23.03
C ALA A 52 0.21 -3.04 22.50
N LEU A 53 0.84 -4.08 22.98
CA LEU A 53 0.66 -5.47 22.52
C LEU A 53 -0.76 -6.05 22.78
N LYS A 54 -1.72 -5.27 23.31
CA LYS A 54 -3.10 -5.74 23.62
C LYS A 54 -4.22 -4.72 23.47
N ALA A 55 -4.00 -3.52 22.90
CA ALA A 55 -5.13 -2.69 22.53
C ALA A 55 -5.61 -3.14 21.14
N MET A 56 -6.77 -3.78 21.10
CA MET A 56 -7.46 -4.17 19.88
C MET A 56 -7.41 -3.00 18.90
N VAL A 57 -6.99 -3.25 17.66
CA VAL A 57 -7.10 -2.32 16.53
C VAL A 57 -8.59 -2.07 16.30
N THR A 58 -9.17 -1.17 17.06
CA THR A 58 -10.60 -0.89 17.04
C THR A 58 -10.97 0.27 16.11
N ASP A 59 -9.96 0.97 15.53
CA ASP A 59 -10.25 2.09 14.66
C ASP A 59 -9.20 2.23 13.54
N THR A 60 -9.36 1.40 12.52
CA THR A 60 -8.51 1.41 11.32
C THR A 60 -8.53 2.77 10.62
N ARG A 61 -9.67 3.48 10.61
CA ARG A 61 -9.80 4.84 10.10
C ARG A 61 -8.86 5.81 10.82
N ARG A 62 -8.90 5.81 12.14
CA ARG A 62 -8.05 6.70 12.97
C ARG A 62 -6.57 6.41 12.77
N THR A 63 -6.23 5.14 12.62
CA THR A 63 -4.86 4.68 12.35
C THR A 63 -4.36 5.21 11.00
N THR A 64 -5.14 5.02 9.93
CA THR A 64 -4.77 5.50 8.59
C THR A 64 -4.68 7.03 8.54
N LEU A 65 -5.62 7.76 9.17
CA LEU A 65 -5.55 9.22 9.28
C LEU A 65 -4.28 9.70 9.98
N ARG A 66 -3.83 9.00 11.03
CA ARG A 66 -2.56 9.30 11.71
C ARG A 66 -1.37 9.07 10.79
N VAL A 67 -1.35 7.99 10.01
CA VAL A 67 -0.29 7.73 9.02
C VAL A 67 -0.23 8.87 8.02
N ILE A 68 -1.37 9.28 7.46
CA ILE A 68 -1.45 10.37 6.49
C ILE A 68 -0.98 11.69 7.12
N ALA A 69 -1.48 12.01 8.31
CA ALA A 69 -1.12 13.25 8.99
C ALA A 69 0.38 13.30 9.33
N ASN A 70 0.92 12.24 9.90
CA ASN A 70 2.35 12.18 10.24
C ASN A 70 3.23 12.20 8.99
N ALA A 71 2.87 11.44 7.96
CA ALA A 71 3.63 11.39 6.72
C ALA A 71 3.57 12.71 5.94
N ALA A 72 2.40 13.35 5.86
CA ALA A 72 2.21 14.54 5.04
C ALA A 72 2.56 15.84 5.79
N LEU A 73 2.24 15.93 7.08
CA LEU A 73 2.30 17.18 7.84
C LEU A 73 3.52 17.30 8.77
N GLU A 74 3.90 16.21 9.46
CA GLU A 74 4.97 16.26 10.46
C GLU A 74 6.34 15.93 9.88
N ILE A 75 6.45 14.87 9.08
CA ILE A 75 7.74 14.41 8.54
C ILE A 75 8.00 15.00 7.16
N GLY A 76 6.95 15.14 6.36
CA GLY A 76 7.00 15.50 4.95
C GLY A 76 7.27 14.29 4.04
N LEU A 77 6.46 14.12 3.01
CA LEU A 77 6.60 13.01 2.05
C LEU A 77 7.97 12.98 1.36
N ASP A 78 8.58 14.14 1.13
CA ASP A 78 9.91 14.23 0.52
C ASP A 78 11.01 13.60 1.38
N LYS A 79 10.94 13.79 2.70
CA LYS A 79 11.88 13.16 3.65
C LYS A 79 11.62 11.66 3.77
N LEU A 80 10.36 11.23 3.68
CA LEU A 80 9.99 9.82 3.79
C LEU A 80 10.31 9.03 2.52
N ALA A 81 10.07 9.62 1.37
CA ALA A 81 10.05 8.90 0.09
C ALA A 81 11.01 9.45 -0.97
N GLY A 82 11.74 10.56 -0.70
CA GLY A 82 12.77 11.05 -1.63
C GLY A 82 12.26 11.39 -3.04
N GLY A 83 11.00 11.79 -3.17
CA GLY A 83 10.40 12.15 -4.47
C GLY A 83 9.60 11.05 -5.17
N VAL A 84 9.72 9.76 -4.75
CA VAL A 84 8.87 8.68 -5.29
C VAL A 84 7.52 8.65 -4.56
N PRO A 85 6.45 8.10 -5.20
CA PRO A 85 5.13 7.99 -4.56
C PRO A 85 5.14 7.05 -3.36
N VAL A 86 4.15 7.24 -2.48
CA VAL A 86 3.89 6.34 -1.37
C VAL A 86 2.54 5.66 -1.54
N HIS A 87 2.48 4.37 -1.26
CA HIS A 87 1.25 3.60 -1.17
C HIS A 87 0.74 3.67 0.26
N ILE A 88 -0.51 4.06 0.44
CA ILE A 88 -1.17 4.15 1.74
C ILE A 88 -2.45 3.33 1.69
N GLN A 89 -2.61 2.42 2.64
CA GLN A 89 -3.81 1.61 2.75
C GLN A 89 -4.99 2.43 3.27
N PHE A 90 -6.08 2.41 2.50
CA PHE A 90 -7.34 3.08 2.81
C PHE A 90 -8.40 2.06 3.18
N PRO A 91 -8.87 2.04 4.42
CA PRO A 91 -10.02 1.25 4.81
C PRO A 91 -11.30 1.85 4.23
N ARG A 92 -12.35 1.04 4.14
CA ARG A 92 -13.65 1.43 3.57
C ARG A 92 -14.19 2.75 4.13
N GLU A 93 -14.05 2.95 5.43
CA GLU A 93 -14.57 4.11 6.15
C GLU A 93 -13.96 5.43 5.68
N LEU A 94 -12.75 5.39 5.11
CA LEU A 94 -12.08 6.58 4.58
C LEU A 94 -12.39 6.86 3.11
N LEU A 95 -12.89 5.88 2.36
CA LEU A 95 -13.20 6.06 0.95
C LEU A 95 -14.36 7.03 0.75
N SER A 96 -15.36 6.99 1.63
CA SER A 96 -16.52 7.88 1.58
C SER A 96 -16.19 9.33 1.93
N ASP A 97 -15.22 9.53 2.82
CA ASP A 97 -14.78 10.83 3.30
C ASP A 97 -13.54 11.36 2.55
N GLY A 98 -12.95 10.55 1.67
CA GLY A 98 -11.67 10.77 1.01
C GLY A 98 -11.56 12.08 0.24
N GLU A 99 -12.69 12.68 -0.13
CA GLU A 99 -12.71 13.98 -0.80
C GLU A 99 -12.22 15.13 0.09
N GLN A 100 -12.38 15.03 1.40
CA GLN A 100 -12.03 16.10 2.35
C GLN A 100 -10.71 15.85 3.10
N LEU A 101 -10.19 14.61 3.05
CA LEU A 101 -9.14 14.16 3.97
C LEU A 101 -7.73 14.11 3.38
N LEU A 102 -7.56 14.30 2.06
CA LEU A 102 -6.25 14.20 1.41
C LEU A 102 -5.66 15.58 1.10
N PRO A 103 -4.91 16.20 2.03
CA PRO A 103 -4.13 17.40 1.73
C PRO A 103 -2.86 17.08 0.94
N VAL A 104 -2.85 15.96 0.21
CA VAL A 104 -1.66 15.44 -0.48
C VAL A 104 -1.86 15.48 -1.99
N GLN A 105 -0.76 15.75 -2.70
CA GLN A 105 -0.76 15.77 -4.15
C GLN A 105 -1.04 14.37 -4.71
N PRO A 106 -1.96 14.24 -5.68
CA PRO A 106 -2.37 12.94 -6.20
C PRO A 106 -1.24 12.09 -6.80
N ASP A 107 -0.22 12.73 -7.37
CA ASP A 107 0.97 12.08 -7.92
C ASP A 107 1.93 11.54 -6.85
N ARG A 108 1.77 11.98 -5.59
CA ARG A 108 2.62 11.58 -4.47
C ARG A 108 2.02 10.44 -3.65
N VAL A 109 0.72 10.18 -3.76
CA VAL A 109 0.02 9.15 -2.98
C VAL A 109 -0.80 8.23 -3.86
N VAL A 110 -0.48 6.95 -3.78
CA VAL A 110 -1.27 5.85 -4.34
C VAL A 110 -2.23 5.36 -3.26
N ILE A 111 -3.51 5.37 -3.55
CA ILE A 111 -4.55 4.85 -2.67
C ILE A 111 -4.57 3.33 -2.80
N GLN A 112 -4.21 2.63 -1.74
CA GLN A 112 -4.24 1.17 -1.71
C GLN A 112 -5.50 0.69 -0.99
N VAL A 113 -6.20 -0.25 -1.58
CA VAL A 113 -7.29 -1.02 -0.96
C VAL A 113 -6.93 -2.49 -0.96
N LEU A 114 -7.44 -3.24 0.01
CA LEU A 114 -7.22 -4.69 0.05
C LEU A 114 -8.23 -5.42 -0.84
N ASP A 115 -7.87 -6.59 -1.29
CA ASP A 115 -8.67 -7.44 -2.18
C ASP A 115 -9.97 -7.95 -1.55
N ASP A 116 -10.04 -7.99 -0.20
CA ASP A 116 -11.21 -8.37 0.58
C ASP A 116 -12.23 -7.24 0.78
N LEU A 117 -11.92 -6.02 0.27
CA LEU A 117 -12.83 -4.89 0.31
C LEU A 117 -14.06 -5.20 -0.56
N PRO A 118 -15.29 -5.24 0.01
CA PRO A 118 -16.47 -5.47 -0.79
C PRO A 118 -16.65 -4.39 -1.86
N ALA A 119 -16.68 -4.79 -3.14
CA ALA A 119 -16.80 -3.89 -4.29
C ALA A 119 -18.24 -3.41 -4.48
N THR A 120 -18.83 -2.79 -3.44
CA THR A 120 -20.18 -2.22 -3.54
C THR A 120 -20.18 -1.03 -4.51
N PRO A 121 -21.36 -0.66 -5.10
CA PRO A 121 -21.45 0.50 -5.98
C PRO A 121 -20.88 1.78 -5.38
N GLU A 122 -21.08 1.99 -4.08
CA GLU A 122 -20.57 3.16 -3.34
C GLU A 122 -19.04 3.16 -3.27
N VAL A 123 -18.43 2.00 -3.00
CA VAL A 123 -16.96 1.83 -2.96
C VAL A 123 -16.37 2.08 -4.34
N ILE A 124 -16.94 1.48 -5.38
CA ILE A 124 -16.48 1.67 -6.76
C ILE A 124 -16.58 3.13 -7.19
N GLU A 125 -17.67 3.83 -6.85
CA GLU A 125 -17.83 5.24 -7.21
C GLU A 125 -16.86 6.14 -6.42
N ALA A 126 -16.61 5.85 -5.14
CA ALA A 126 -15.60 6.55 -4.36
C ALA A 126 -14.21 6.40 -4.97
N LEU A 127 -13.81 5.19 -5.37
CA LEU A 127 -12.53 4.95 -6.04
C LEU A 127 -12.45 5.64 -7.41
N ARG A 128 -13.55 5.65 -8.18
CA ARG A 128 -13.62 6.41 -9.44
C ARG A 128 -13.45 7.91 -9.22
N SER A 129 -14.08 8.46 -8.16
CA SER A 129 -13.93 9.88 -7.80
C SER A 129 -12.46 10.22 -7.48
N LEU A 130 -11.78 9.39 -6.68
CA LEU A 130 -10.36 9.56 -6.37
C LEU A 130 -9.49 9.50 -7.64
N ARG A 131 -9.77 8.58 -8.57
CA ARG A 131 -9.08 8.53 -9.87
C ARG A 131 -9.31 9.79 -10.72
N LYS A 132 -10.54 10.30 -10.78
CA LYS A 132 -10.84 11.56 -11.50
C LYS A 132 -10.06 12.75 -10.93
N ARG A 133 -9.70 12.70 -9.65
CA ARG A 133 -8.85 13.70 -8.97
C ARG A 133 -7.34 13.48 -9.20
N GLY A 134 -6.98 12.45 -9.94
CA GLY A 134 -5.60 12.16 -10.32
C GLY A 134 -4.89 11.12 -9.46
N HIS A 135 -5.53 10.58 -8.41
CA HIS A 135 -4.93 9.50 -7.62
C HIS A 135 -4.84 8.19 -8.41
N LYS A 136 -3.77 7.45 -8.18
CA LYS A 136 -3.66 6.06 -8.61
C LYS A 136 -4.28 5.16 -7.56
N ILE A 137 -4.94 4.09 -8.02
CA ILE A 137 -5.56 3.07 -7.15
C ILE A 137 -4.75 1.78 -7.26
N ALA A 138 -4.35 1.24 -6.12
CA ALA A 138 -3.73 -0.07 -6.01
C ALA A 138 -4.67 -1.04 -5.28
N VAL A 139 -4.79 -2.26 -5.77
CA VAL A 139 -5.41 -3.38 -5.07
C VAL A 139 -4.29 -4.25 -4.52
N GLY A 140 -4.20 -4.35 -3.19
CA GLY A 140 -3.19 -5.14 -2.48
C GLY A 140 -3.70 -6.51 -2.08
N ASP A 141 -2.78 -7.41 -1.74
CA ASP A 141 -3.04 -8.80 -1.35
C ASP A 141 -3.85 -9.61 -2.37
N PHE A 142 -3.81 -9.20 -3.65
CA PHE A 142 -4.62 -9.82 -4.69
C PHE A 142 -4.34 -11.31 -4.84
N SER A 143 -5.42 -12.10 -4.91
CA SER A 143 -5.40 -13.50 -5.27
C SER A 143 -6.46 -13.80 -6.32
N SER A 144 -6.07 -14.53 -7.36
CA SER A 144 -6.96 -14.92 -8.47
C SER A 144 -8.21 -15.71 -8.03
N ARG A 145 -8.14 -16.36 -6.86
CA ARG A 145 -9.19 -17.23 -6.34
C ARG A 145 -10.16 -16.55 -5.38
N GLN A 146 -9.74 -15.48 -4.71
CA GLN A 146 -10.48 -14.89 -3.60
C GLN A 146 -10.88 -13.44 -3.84
N SER A 147 -10.15 -12.72 -4.71
CA SER A 147 -10.35 -11.29 -4.90
C SER A 147 -11.58 -10.94 -5.71
N ASP A 148 -12.27 -9.87 -5.33
CA ASP A 148 -13.40 -9.35 -6.11
C ASP A 148 -12.87 -8.65 -7.37
N ARG A 149 -13.18 -9.24 -8.53
CA ARG A 149 -12.72 -8.73 -9.83
C ARG A 149 -13.31 -7.38 -10.20
N ALA A 150 -14.37 -6.93 -9.55
CA ALA A 150 -14.92 -5.61 -9.79
C ALA A 150 -13.98 -4.49 -9.34
N LEU A 151 -13.11 -4.72 -8.36
CA LEU A 151 -12.06 -3.76 -7.98
C LEU A 151 -11.06 -3.51 -9.11
N LEU A 152 -10.83 -4.49 -9.99
CA LEU A 152 -9.92 -4.37 -11.13
C LEU A 152 -10.39 -3.33 -12.17
N GLU A 153 -11.70 -3.02 -12.22
CA GLU A 153 -12.24 -2.00 -13.13
C GLU A 153 -11.77 -0.58 -12.79
N VAL A 154 -11.41 -0.37 -11.53
CA VAL A 154 -10.98 0.94 -11.02
C VAL A 154 -9.52 0.98 -10.64
N ALA A 155 -8.81 -0.17 -10.67
CA ALA A 155 -7.41 -0.27 -10.36
C ALA A 155 -6.50 0.33 -11.47
N ASP A 156 -5.35 0.81 -11.07
CA ASP A 156 -4.20 1.14 -11.94
C ASP A 156 -3.04 0.18 -11.67
N ILE A 157 -2.98 -0.35 -10.43
CA ILE A 157 -1.92 -1.23 -9.93
C ILE A 157 -2.57 -2.42 -9.22
N VAL A 158 -2.04 -3.61 -9.41
CA VAL A 158 -2.41 -4.80 -8.64
C VAL A 158 -1.15 -5.36 -8.00
N LYS A 159 -1.20 -5.57 -6.70
CA LYS A 159 -0.15 -6.21 -5.94
C LYS A 159 -0.57 -7.65 -5.69
N VAL A 160 0.18 -8.58 -6.27
CA VAL A 160 -0.12 -10.01 -6.24
C VAL A 160 0.67 -10.65 -5.11
N ALA A 161 -0.04 -11.21 -4.13
CA ALA A 161 0.55 -11.94 -3.01
C ALA A 161 0.99 -13.34 -3.49
N LEU A 162 2.29 -13.56 -3.66
CA LEU A 162 2.82 -14.83 -4.19
C LEU A 162 2.47 -16.02 -3.29
N SER A 163 2.40 -15.83 -1.98
CA SER A 163 2.01 -16.88 -1.04
C SER A 163 0.57 -17.36 -1.20
N ARG A 164 -0.30 -16.54 -1.81
CA ARG A 164 -1.72 -16.82 -2.04
C ARG A 164 -2.00 -17.38 -3.45
N GLU A 165 -1.02 -17.36 -4.34
CA GLU A 165 -1.13 -17.88 -5.71
C GLU A 165 -0.48 -19.25 -5.83
N GLN A 166 -1.13 -20.15 -6.55
CA GLN A 166 -0.48 -21.40 -6.97
C GLN A 166 0.38 -21.13 -8.20
N ASP A 167 1.50 -21.79 -8.28
CA ASP A 167 2.48 -21.64 -9.37
C ASP A 167 1.87 -21.79 -10.77
N GLU A 168 0.94 -22.72 -10.93
CA GLU A 168 0.26 -23.00 -12.20
C GLU A 168 -0.72 -21.87 -12.58
N ASP A 169 -1.28 -21.19 -11.59
CA ASP A 169 -2.25 -20.10 -11.79
C ASP A 169 -1.57 -18.75 -12.02
N LEU A 170 -0.38 -18.52 -11.46
CA LEU A 170 0.30 -17.23 -11.47
C LEU A 170 0.50 -16.67 -12.88
N ALA A 171 1.01 -17.50 -13.82
CA ALA A 171 1.25 -17.05 -15.20
C ALA A 171 -0.04 -16.63 -15.90
N ARG A 172 -1.14 -17.37 -15.67
CA ARG A 172 -2.46 -17.05 -16.22
C ARG A 172 -3.01 -15.75 -15.62
N THR A 173 -2.88 -15.59 -14.30
CA THR A 173 -3.29 -14.41 -13.57
C THR A 173 -2.54 -13.17 -14.06
N VAL A 174 -1.22 -13.26 -14.16
CA VAL A 174 -0.39 -12.16 -14.66
C VAL A 174 -0.81 -11.76 -16.07
N LYS A 175 -0.98 -12.74 -16.96
CA LYS A 175 -1.44 -12.46 -18.33
C LYS A 175 -2.79 -11.76 -18.34
N GLU A 176 -3.78 -12.24 -17.59
CA GLU A 176 -5.11 -11.62 -17.50
C GLU A 176 -5.03 -10.17 -17.03
N LEU A 177 -4.25 -9.90 -15.98
CA LEU A 177 -4.12 -8.56 -15.42
C LEU A 177 -3.37 -7.61 -16.38
N LYS A 178 -2.34 -8.10 -17.07
CA LYS A 178 -1.60 -7.34 -18.10
C LYS A 178 -2.49 -7.02 -19.31
N ASP A 179 -3.30 -7.96 -19.76
CA ASP A 179 -4.26 -7.74 -20.87
C ASP A 179 -5.28 -6.63 -20.53
N ARG A 180 -5.52 -6.34 -19.25
CA ARG A 180 -6.31 -5.20 -18.77
C ARG A 180 -5.53 -3.89 -18.66
N GLY A 181 -4.22 -3.89 -18.96
CA GLY A 181 -3.35 -2.71 -18.89
C GLY A 181 -2.92 -2.32 -17.48
N LEU A 182 -3.03 -3.24 -16.50
CA LEU A 182 -2.68 -3.00 -15.11
C LEU A 182 -1.17 -3.11 -14.89
N LYS A 183 -0.61 -2.28 -14.00
CA LYS A 183 0.74 -2.45 -13.47
C LYS A 183 0.71 -3.51 -12.37
N LEU A 184 1.73 -4.38 -12.36
CA LEU A 184 1.79 -5.50 -11.42
C LEU A 184 2.99 -5.36 -10.49
N ILE A 185 2.75 -5.52 -9.19
CA ILE A 185 3.77 -5.60 -8.16
C ILE A 185 3.67 -6.99 -7.53
N ALA A 186 4.79 -7.70 -7.43
CA ALA A 186 4.86 -8.95 -6.70
C ALA A 186 5.09 -8.66 -5.21
N GLU A 187 4.21 -9.17 -4.35
CA GLU A 187 4.37 -9.10 -2.91
C GLU A 187 4.95 -10.42 -2.37
N GLU A 188 5.68 -10.32 -1.25
CA GLU A 188 6.28 -11.48 -0.56
C GLU A 188 7.31 -12.24 -1.42
N VAL A 189 8.10 -11.50 -2.20
CA VAL A 189 9.25 -12.06 -2.92
C VAL A 189 10.38 -12.30 -1.92
N GLU A 190 10.66 -13.56 -1.61
CA GLU A 190 11.61 -13.95 -0.56
C GLU A 190 12.90 -14.56 -1.12
N THR A 191 12.87 -15.08 -2.35
CA THR A 191 14.01 -15.75 -2.98
C THR A 191 14.37 -15.14 -4.33
N VAL A 192 15.62 -15.38 -4.76
CA VAL A 192 16.11 -14.96 -6.08
C VAL A 192 15.31 -15.63 -7.19
N GLU A 193 15.00 -16.91 -7.02
CA GLU A 193 14.22 -17.68 -7.99
C GLU A 193 12.82 -17.12 -8.18
N GLN A 194 12.16 -16.69 -7.09
CA GLN A 194 10.86 -16.01 -7.16
C GLN A 194 10.98 -14.67 -7.90
N PHE A 195 12.00 -13.88 -7.59
CA PHE A 195 12.26 -12.61 -8.26
C PHE A 195 12.47 -12.78 -9.77
N GLU A 196 13.39 -13.71 -10.18
CA GLU A 196 13.66 -13.99 -11.59
C GLU A 196 12.40 -14.48 -12.32
N ARG A 197 11.61 -15.33 -11.68
CA ARG A 197 10.35 -15.80 -12.23
C ARG A 197 9.35 -14.67 -12.42
N CYS A 198 9.17 -13.81 -11.44
CA CYS A 198 8.27 -12.66 -11.54
C CYS A 198 8.74 -11.68 -12.63
N MET A 199 10.05 -11.48 -12.79
CA MET A 199 10.60 -10.70 -13.89
C MET A 199 10.25 -11.32 -15.26
N GLN A 200 10.41 -12.64 -15.41
CA GLN A 200 10.07 -13.36 -16.66
C GLN A 200 8.57 -13.27 -16.97
N LEU A 201 7.71 -13.29 -15.96
CA LEU A 201 6.26 -13.13 -16.10
C LEU A 201 5.84 -11.69 -16.43
N GLY A 202 6.74 -10.71 -16.25
CA GLY A 202 6.49 -9.32 -16.61
C GLY A 202 5.91 -8.47 -15.48
N PHE A 203 6.21 -8.77 -14.23
CA PHE A 203 5.92 -7.84 -13.13
C PHE A 203 6.70 -6.53 -13.29
N ASP A 204 6.08 -5.41 -12.88
CA ASP A 204 6.66 -4.06 -12.99
C ASP A 204 7.36 -3.64 -11.70
N GLY A 205 7.08 -4.32 -10.57
CA GLY A 205 7.67 -4.02 -9.28
C GLY A 205 7.68 -5.22 -8.32
N PHE A 206 8.47 -5.08 -7.22
CA PHE A 206 8.79 -6.14 -6.26
C PHE A 206 8.90 -5.60 -4.84
#